data_3937d82ea9511b152634af3c950c3876
#
_entry.id   3937d82ea9511b152634af3c950c3876
#
_cell.length_a   1.000
_cell.length_b   1.000
_cell.length_c   1.000
_cell.angle_alpha   90.00
_cell.angle_beta   90.00
_cell.angle_gamma   90.00
#
_symmetry.space_group_name_H-M   'P 1'
#
loop_
_entity.id
_entity.type
_entity.pdbx_description
1 polymer ?
#
loop_
_entity_poly.entity_id
_entity_poly.type
_entity_poly.pdbx_seq_one_letter_code
_entity_poly.pdbx_strand_id
1 'polypeptide(L)' 'TTRKEVTAARQELKITKQEVDAAKQEVDAAKQEANAAKQEVDAANERAENESKARIAADAKVAELQAQIKELKEKYELTN' A
#
# COMPACT_ATOMS: atom_id res chain seq x y z
N THR A 1 56.26 14.99 -8.14
CA THR A 1 54.89 15.08 -8.65
C THR A 1 54.85 15.99 -9.87
N THR A 2 54.40 15.45 -11.01
CA THR A 2 54.34 16.21 -12.26
C THR A 2 52.92 16.82 -12.41
N ARG A 3 52.85 17.84 -13.27
CA ARG A 3 51.60 18.50 -13.60
C ARG A 3 50.58 17.51 -14.23
N LYS A 4 51.08 16.55 -15.01
CA LYS A 4 50.28 15.49 -15.62
C LYS A 4 49.64 14.58 -14.55
N GLU A 5 50.38 14.21 -13.53
CA GLU A 5 49.88 13.37 -12.47
C GLU A 5 48.79 14.05 -11.65
N VAL A 6 48.97 15.34 -11.38
CA VAL A 6 47.96 16.16 -10.65
C VAL A 6 46.69 16.28 -11.51
N THR A 7 46.83 16.52 -12.82
CA THR A 7 45.70 16.62 -13.73
C THR A 7 44.91 15.31 -13.80
N ALA A 8 45.64 14.18 -13.91
CA ALA A 8 45.00 12.85 -13.94
C ALA A 8 44.24 12.55 -12.65
N ALA A 9 44.86 12.87 -11.49
CA ALA A 9 44.23 12.67 -10.18
C ALA A 9 42.96 13.51 -10.05
N ARG A 10 42.96 14.75 -10.53
CA ARG A 10 41.76 15.62 -10.51
C ARG A 10 40.65 15.08 -11.40
N GLN A 11 41.01 14.54 -12.58
CA GLN A 11 40.03 13.93 -13.48
C GLN A 11 39.40 12.69 -12.86
N GLU A 12 40.19 11.82 -12.23
CA GLU A 12 39.69 10.63 -11.53
C GLU A 12 38.76 11.00 -10.40
N LEU A 13 39.13 12.03 -9.62
CA LEU A 13 38.28 12.51 -8.53
C LEU A 13 36.94 13.03 -9.06
N LYS A 14 36.96 13.76 -10.18
CA LYS A 14 35.75 14.30 -10.81
C LYS A 14 34.83 13.17 -11.27
N ILE A 15 35.38 12.15 -11.91
CA ILE A 15 34.63 10.97 -12.37
C ILE A 15 34.02 10.25 -11.17
N THR A 16 34.80 10.05 -10.10
CA THR A 16 34.31 9.40 -8.87
C THR A 16 33.16 10.16 -8.25
N LYS A 17 33.23 11.49 -8.20
CA LYS A 17 32.12 12.33 -7.71
C LYS A 17 30.87 12.17 -8.56
N GLN A 18 31.02 12.12 -9.88
CA GLN A 18 29.90 11.92 -10.79
C GLN A 18 29.25 10.56 -10.58
N GLU A 19 30.04 9.52 -10.39
CA GLU A 19 29.56 8.16 -10.11
C GLU A 19 28.80 8.10 -8.78
N VAL A 20 29.33 8.75 -7.75
CA VAL A 20 28.68 8.81 -6.42
C VAL A 20 27.34 9.56 -6.51
N ASP A 21 27.31 10.68 -7.23
CA ASP A 21 26.08 11.45 -7.41
C ASP A 21 25.03 10.65 -8.16
N ALA A 22 25.43 9.91 -9.21
CA ALA A 22 24.51 9.05 -9.95
C ALA A 22 23.97 7.92 -9.05
N ALA A 23 24.83 7.31 -8.24
CA ALA A 23 24.40 6.27 -7.28
C ALA A 23 23.44 6.81 -6.24
N LYS A 24 23.65 8.03 -5.75
CA LYS A 24 22.72 8.69 -4.82
C LYS A 24 21.35 8.92 -5.45
N GLN A 25 21.31 9.34 -6.71
CA GLN A 25 20.08 9.55 -7.44
C GLN A 25 19.31 8.22 -7.62
N GLU A 26 20.02 7.14 -7.91
CA GLU A 26 19.42 5.82 -8.04
C GLU A 26 18.82 5.35 -6.71
N VAL A 27 19.54 5.57 -5.61
CA VAL A 27 19.05 5.22 -4.26
C VAL A 27 17.81 6.03 -3.93
N ASP A 28 17.81 7.32 -4.20
CA ASP A 28 16.67 8.20 -3.93
C ASP A 28 15.45 7.77 -4.74
N ALA A 29 15.64 7.43 -6.02
CA ALA A 29 14.57 6.94 -6.87
C ALA A 29 13.99 5.62 -6.35
N ALA A 30 14.87 4.70 -5.92
CA ALA A 30 14.45 3.42 -5.34
C ALA A 30 13.65 3.62 -4.06
N LYS A 31 14.05 4.58 -3.21
CA LYS A 31 13.31 4.92 -1.98
C LYS A 31 11.92 5.46 -2.29
N GLN A 32 11.81 6.32 -3.31
CA GLN A 32 10.53 6.87 -3.73
C GLN A 32 9.60 5.77 -4.25
N GLU A 33 10.13 4.85 -5.05
CA GLU A 33 9.37 3.70 -5.54
C GLU A 33 8.89 2.80 -4.39
N ALA A 34 9.78 2.53 -3.44
CA ALA A 34 9.43 1.71 -2.27
C ALA A 34 8.34 2.36 -1.43
N ASN A 35 8.42 3.68 -1.22
CA ASN A 35 7.40 4.42 -0.48
C ASN A 35 6.06 4.41 -1.20
N ALA A 36 6.05 4.58 -2.53
CA ALA A 36 4.84 4.52 -3.34
C ALA A 36 4.19 3.14 -3.27
N ALA A 37 5.00 2.08 -3.37
CA ALA A 37 4.53 0.70 -3.26
C ALA A 37 3.92 0.43 -1.88
N LYS A 38 4.55 0.93 -0.83
CA LYS A 38 4.04 0.80 0.54
C LYS A 38 2.68 1.49 0.69
N GLN A 39 2.54 2.69 0.14
CA GLN A 39 1.27 3.41 0.17
C GLN A 39 0.17 2.66 -0.57
N GLU A 40 0.48 2.04 -1.69
CA GLU A 40 -0.48 1.22 -2.44
C GLU A 40 -0.93 0.01 -1.63
N VAL A 41 0.02 -0.67 -0.95
CA VAL A 41 -0.31 -1.81 -0.08
C VAL A 41 -1.18 -1.36 1.08
N ASP A 42 -0.84 -0.25 1.74
CA ASP A 42 -1.61 0.28 2.86
C ASP A 42 -3.04 0.63 2.40
N ALA A 43 -3.19 1.25 1.23
CA ALA A 43 -4.51 1.59 0.69
C ALA A 43 -5.32 0.33 0.34
N ALA A 44 -4.68 -0.69 -0.22
CA ALA A 44 -5.33 -1.96 -0.53
C ALA A 44 -5.79 -2.68 0.73
N ASN A 45 -4.97 -2.66 1.78
CA ASN A 45 -5.31 -3.25 3.07
C ASN A 45 -6.50 -2.53 3.71
N GLU A 46 -6.52 -1.21 3.65
CA GLU A 46 -7.64 -0.41 4.17
C GLU A 46 -8.94 -0.73 3.44
N ARG A 47 -8.89 -0.84 2.11
CA ARG A 47 -10.05 -1.21 1.30
C ARG A 47 -10.56 -2.61 1.66
N ALA A 48 -9.64 -3.56 1.83
CA ALA A 48 -9.99 -4.93 2.22
C ALA A 48 -10.65 -4.97 3.59
N GLU A 49 -10.16 -4.21 4.56
CA GLU A 49 -10.77 -4.10 5.88
C GLU A 49 -12.17 -3.50 5.80
N ASN A 50 -12.35 -2.44 5.01
CA ASN A 50 -13.64 -1.78 4.83
C ASN A 50 -14.64 -2.72 4.17
N GLU A 51 -14.21 -3.48 3.16
CA GLU A 51 -15.07 -4.47 2.50
C GLU A 51 -15.47 -5.58 3.47
N SER A 52 -14.54 -6.04 4.30
CA SER A 52 -14.82 -7.07 5.32
C SER A 52 -15.86 -6.57 6.33
N LYS A 53 -15.69 -5.33 6.82
CA LYS A 53 -16.64 -4.71 7.74
C LYS A 53 -18.02 -4.56 7.11
N ALA A 54 -18.08 -4.14 5.85
CA ALA A 54 -19.33 -3.99 5.13
C ALA A 54 -20.03 -5.33 4.94
N ARG A 55 -19.27 -6.39 4.64
CA ARG A 55 -19.82 -7.75 4.49
C ARG A 55 -20.39 -8.26 5.81
N ILE A 56 -19.66 -8.08 6.91
CA ILE A 56 -20.11 -8.49 8.24
C ILE A 56 -21.41 -7.76 8.59
N ALA A 57 -21.49 -6.46 8.34
CA ALA A 57 -22.69 -5.67 8.60
C ALA A 57 -23.87 -6.12 7.74
N ALA A 58 -23.61 -6.44 6.46
CA ALA A 58 -24.65 -6.94 5.55
C ALA A 58 -25.16 -8.31 6.00
N ASP A 59 -24.27 -9.20 6.40
CA ASP A 59 -24.62 -10.54 6.89
C ASP A 59 -25.45 -10.45 8.16
N ALA A 60 -25.09 -9.55 9.07
CA ALA A 60 -25.87 -9.31 10.30
C ALA A 60 -27.27 -8.80 9.96
N LYS A 61 -27.38 -7.92 8.97
CA LYS A 61 -28.67 -7.39 8.51
C LYS A 61 -29.54 -8.49 7.91
N VAL A 62 -28.94 -9.35 7.10
CA VAL A 62 -29.66 -10.49 6.50
C VAL A 62 -30.17 -11.42 7.61
N ALA A 63 -29.33 -11.75 8.60
CA ALA A 63 -29.74 -12.60 9.72
C ALA A 63 -30.90 -11.97 10.51
N GLU A 64 -30.84 -10.68 10.75
CA GLU A 64 -31.91 -9.94 11.42
C GLU A 64 -33.23 -10.01 10.64
N LEU A 65 -33.17 -9.79 9.33
CA LEU A 65 -34.34 -9.86 8.47
C LEU A 65 -34.93 -11.28 8.42
N GLN A 66 -34.08 -12.29 8.36
CA GLN A 66 -34.52 -13.69 8.39
C GLN A 66 -35.22 -14.03 9.71
N ALA A 67 -34.72 -13.53 10.82
CA ALA A 67 -35.37 -13.71 12.12
C ALA A 67 -36.74 -13.03 12.17
N GLN A 68 -36.85 -11.82 11.61
CA GLN A 68 -38.13 -11.11 11.53
C GLN A 68 -39.16 -11.85 10.66
N ILE A 69 -38.70 -12.39 9.52
CA ILE A 69 -39.56 -13.17 8.62
C ILE A 69 -40.06 -14.42 9.35
N LYS A 70 -39.19 -15.11 10.06
CA LYS A 70 -39.56 -16.29 10.84
C LYS A 70 -40.60 -15.96 11.90
N GLU A 71 -40.41 -14.87 12.62
CA GLU A 71 -41.35 -14.38 13.62
C GLU A 71 -42.74 -14.09 13.02
N LEU A 72 -42.76 -13.41 11.88
CA LEU A 72 -43.98 -13.07 11.18
C LEU A 72 -44.72 -14.33 10.72
N LYS A 73 -44.00 -15.30 10.17
CA LYS A 73 -44.59 -16.57 9.74
C LYS A 73 -45.20 -17.33 10.92
N GLU A 74 -44.52 -17.39 12.04
CA GLU A 74 -44.99 -18.05 13.26
C GLU A 74 -46.29 -17.37 13.76
N LYS A 75 -46.31 -16.05 13.79
CA LYS A 75 -47.50 -15.29 14.18
C LYS A 75 -48.66 -15.53 13.23
N TYR A 76 -48.38 -15.53 11.94
CA TYR A 76 -49.42 -15.75 10.94
C TYR A 76 -49.99 -17.18 11.03
N GLU A 77 -49.16 -18.16 11.22
CA GLU A 77 -49.58 -19.56 11.42
C GLU A 77 -50.42 -19.74 12.68
N LEU A 78 -50.02 -19.04 13.75
CA LEU A 78 -50.74 -19.13 15.04
C LEU A 78 -52.11 -18.44 15.00
N THR A 79 -52.32 -17.46 14.12
CA THR A 79 -53.58 -16.73 13.98
C THR A 79 -54.56 -17.39 13.03
N ASN A 80 -54.04 -18.29 12.20
CA ASN A 80 -54.82 -19.06 11.27
C ASN A 80 -55.14 -20.45 11.84
#